data_6b6f127a1cb4e7d61d4ac4861aca80ce
#
_entry.id   6b6f127a1cb4e7d61d4ac4861aca80ce
#
_cell.length_a   1.000
_cell.length_b   1.000
_cell.length_c   1.000
_cell.angle_alpha   90.00
_cell.angle_beta   90.00
_cell.angle_gamma   90.00
#
_symmetry.space_group_name_H-M   'P 1'
#
loop_
_entity.id
_entity.type
_entity.pdbx_description
1 polymer ?
#
loop_
_entity_poly.entity_id
_entity_poly.type
_entity_poly.pdbx_seq_one_letter_code
_entity_poly.pdbx_strand_id
1 'polypeptide(L)'
;MKTHFYILLMLGMVFLLGCEDEKLGTDLGVTNVVLPDISEESLGTEITIQGNGFIDCDVLALSPLSGGTEQPIYMETREVQSDHITVLYPSTATKDSYGLVLVRGSKMRTLGVINSTVGVMPDENLRNALSALFPDIFKGEKISSSAKYVTFTDGTLNISDKNITSLEGLEYFSNIRKLICNNNDISEIPAEVLSRLSELTAQNTGLTKLELATSEQPNTTLVSLNIDGSTKLESVDLYYCYNSEKLSALN
;
A
#
# COMPACT_ATOMS: atom_id res chain seq x y z
N MET A 1 16.14 31.15 23.50
CA MET A 1 15.29 30.17 22.82
C MET A 1 14.34 30.75 21.76
N LYS A 2 14.29 32.06 21.56
CA LYS A 2 13.44 32.72 20.52
C LYS A 2 14.20 33.06 19.22
N THR A 3 15.52 33.03 19.24
CA THR A 3 16.36 33.48 18.10
C THR A 3 16.53 32.41 17.01
N HIS A 4 16.44 31.14 17.36
CA HIS A 4 16.57 30.05 16.37
C HIS A 4 15.31 29.82 15.54
N PHE A 5 14.12 30.14 16.08
CA PHE A 5 12.86 30.00 15.35
C PHE A 5 12.73 31.05 14.22
N TYR A 6 13.27 32.25 14.43
CA TYR A 6 13.28 33.31 13.40
C TYR A 6 14.28 33.04 12.27
N ILE A 7 15.38 32.34 12.54
CA ILE A 7 16.37 31.99 11.50
C ILE A 7 15.83 30.89 10.58
N LEU A 8 15.08 29.92 11.10
CA LEU A 8 14.44 28.87 10.27
C LEU A 8 13.30 29.43 9.42
N LEU A 9 12.53 30.37 9.95
CA LEU A 9 11.50 31.07 9.18
C LEU A 9 12.09 31.98 8.10
N MET A 10 13.23 32.63 8.39
CA MET A 10 13.94 33.45 7.42
C MET A 10 14.60 32.63 6.31
N LEU A 11 15.10 31.41 6.59
CA LEU A 11 15.62 30.53 5.54
C LEU A 11 14.50 30.03 4.63
N GLY A 12 13.35 29.68 5.17
CA GLY A 12 12.16 29.32 4.37
C GLY A 12 11.62 30.49 3.53
N MET A 13 11.68 31.71 4.04
CA MET A 13 11.24 32.91 3.33
C MET A 13 12.20 33.37 2.22
N VAL A 14 13.52 33.14 2.37
CA VAL A 14 14.52 33.57 1.38
C VAL A 14 14.40 32.76 0.08
N PHE A 15 13.96 31.49 0.14
CA PHE A 15 13.71 30.68 -1.05
C PHE A 15 12.42 31.06 -1.80
N LEU A 16 11.46 31.74 -1.13
CA LEU A 16 10.18 32.15 -1.74
C LEU A 16 10.25 33.54 -2.41
N LEU A 17 11.31 34.34 -2.16
CA LEU A 17 11.43 35.70 -2.66
C LEU A 17 11.91 35.84 -4.12
N GLY A 18 12.25 34.71 -4.79
CA GLY A 18 12.75 34.71 -6.16
C GLY A 18 11.69 34.43 -7.24
N CYS A 19 10.49 34.04 -6.87
CA CYS A 19 9.43 33.77 -7.82
C CYS A 19 8.49 34.96 -7.98
N GLU A 20 8.52 35.61 -9.14
CA GLU A 20 7.58 36.70 -9.46
C GLU A 20 6.17 36.12 -9.62
N ASP A 21 5.28 36.49 -8.72
CA ASP A 21 3.88 36.03 -8.67
C ASP A 21 2.99 36.51 -9.84
N GLU A 22 3.47 37.46 -10.66
CA GLU A 22 2.61 38.23 -11.55
C GLU A 22 2.10 37.52 -12.80
N LYS A 23 2.57 36.31 -13.14
CA LYS A 23 2.16 35.62 -14.40
C LYS A 23 1.71 34.17 -14.26
N LEU A 24 1.56 33.67 -13.04
CA LEU A 24 1.28 32.25 -12.86
C LEU A 24 -0.25 32.01 -12.82
N GLY A 25 -0.76 31.29 -13.81
CA GLY A 25 -2.12 30.74 -13.78
C GLY A 25 -2.35 29.83 -12.57
N THR A 26 -3.62 29.49 -12.29
CA THR A 26 -4.00 28.64 -11.15
C THR A 26 -3.44 27.20 -11.25
N ASP A 27 -3.10 26.75 -12.46
CA ASP A 27 -2.55 25.42 -12.74
C ASP A 27 -1.01 25.35 -12.64
N LEU A 28 -0.34 26.48 -12.40
CA LEU A 28 1.11 26.64 -12.33
C LEU A 28 1.85 26.14 -13.58
N GLY A 29 1.13 25.80 -14.67
CA GLY A 29 1.72 25.34 -15.94
C GLY A 29 2.44 24.00 -15.89
N VAL A 30 2.37 23.27 -14.80
CA VAL A 30 2.98 21.93 -14.70
C VAL A 30 1.99 20.88 -15.20
N THR A 31 2.41 20.04 -16.16
CA THR A 31 1.59 19.02 -16.81
C THR A 31 2.30 17.67 -16.87
N ASN A 32 1.57 16.61 -17.24
CA ASN A 32 2.13 15.26 -17.45
C ASN A 32 2.96 14.73 -16.26
N VAL A 33 2.52 15.03 -15.03
CA VAL A 33 3.22 14.58 -13.83
C VAL A 33 3.09 13.07 -13.70
N VAL A 34 4.22 12.39 -13.59
CA VAL A 34 4.30 10.97 -13.26
C VAL A 34 4.73 10.84 -11.81
N LEU A 35 3.85 10.28 -11.00
CA LEU A 35 4.12 10.06 -9.58
C LEU A 35 5.10 8.89 -9.42
N PRO A 36 6.13 9.03 -8.57
CA PRO A 36 7.10 7.97 -8.33
C PRO A 36 6.50 6.82 -7.52
N ASP A 37 7.11 5.65 -7.62
CA ASP A 37 6.87 4.53 -6.72
C ASP A 37 7.64 4.77 -5.43
N ILE A 38 6.95 4.79 -4.31
CA ILE A 38 7.52 4.99 -2.99
C ILE A 38 7.35 3.71 -2.16
N SER A 39 8.43 3.31 -1.49
CA SER A 39 8.46 2.22 -0.51
C SER A 39 9.21 2.68 0.74
N GLU A 40 9.34 1.83 1.75
CA GLU A 40 10.17 2.13 2.92
C GLU A 40 11.63 2.41 2.55
N GLU A 41 12.14 1.76 1.48
CA GLU A 41 13.49 1.98 0.97
C GLU A 41 13.68 3.38 0.37
N SER A 42 12.59 4.05 0.00
CA SER A 42 12.65 5.43 -0.51
C SER A 42 12.88 6.46 0.58
N LEU A 43 12.69 6.11 1.85
CA LEU A 43 12.87 7.03 2.98
C LEU A 43 14.34 7.49 3.09
N GLY A 44 14.54 8.80 3.04
CA GLY A 44 15.88 9.39 3.09
C GLY A 44 16.70 9.26 1.80
N THR A 45 16.09 8.86 0.68
CA THR A 45 16.75 8.74 -0.63
C THR A 45 16.29 9.82 -1.61
N GLU A 46 17.05 10.01 -2.69
CA GLU A 46 16.67 10.90 -3.78
C GLU A 46 15.62 10.21 -4.66
N ILE A 47 14.55 10.95 -4.97
CA ILE A 47 13.50 10.53 -5.90
C ILE A 47 13.33 11.59 -6.99
N THR A 48 12.95 11.17 -8.19
CA THR A 48 12.70 12.07 -9.31
C THR A 48 11.22 12.04 -9.69
N ILE A 49 10.60 13.21 -9.75
CA ILE A 49 9.23 13.41 -10.23
C ILE A 49 9.33 13.93 -11.66
N GLN A 50 8.83 13.14 -12.61
CA GLN A 50 8.74 13.53 -14.03
C GLN A 50 7.51 14.40 -14.26
N GLY A 51 7.63 15.34 -15.21
CA GLY A 51 6.53 16.22 -15.59
C GLY A 51 7.03 17.25 -16.60
N ASN A 52 6.24 18.25 -16.92
CA ASN A 52 6.66 19.36 -17.78
C ASN A 52 6.31 20.70 -17.14
N GLY A 53 7.14 21.69 -17.30
CA GLY A 53 6.87 23.06 -16.83
C GLY A 53 7.32 23.36 -15.42
N PHE A 54 8.25 22.55 -14.86
CA PHE A 54 8.94 22.90 -13.63
C PHE A 54 9.92 24.05 -13.85
N ILE A 55 10.15 24.86 -12.82
CA ILE A 55 11.07 26.00 -12.84
C ILE A 55 11.89 26.05 -11.53
N ASP A 56 13.03 26.70 -11.56
CA ASP A 56 14.03 26.72 -10.48
C ASP A 56 13.51 27.07 -9.06
N CYS A 57 12.39 27.78 -8.97
CA CYS A 57 11.80 28.13 -7.68
C CYS A 57 10.73 27.15 -7.19
N ASP A 58 10.53 26.04 -7.89
CA ASP A 58 9.58 25.03 -7.47
C ASP A 58 10.08 24.26 -6.26
N VAL A 59 9.19 24.08 -5.30
CA VAL A 59 9.40 23.27 -4.12
C VAL A 59 8.30 22.23 -4.04
N LEU A 60 8.63 21.01 -3.69
CA LEU A 60 7.67 19.96 -3.46
C LEU A 60 7.45 19.72 -1.97
N ALA A 61 6.22 19.42 -1.60
CA ALA A 61 5.85 19.08 -0.24
C ALA A 61 4.89 17.88 -0.22
N LEU A 62 4.94 17.12 0.88
CA LEU A 62 4.02 16.05 1.18
C LEU A 62 2.95 16.58 2.15
N SER A 63 1.71 16.63 1.71
CA SER A 63 0.57 17.03 2.55
C SER A 63 -0.15 15.79 3.05
N PRO A 64 -0.33 15.62 4.36
CA PRO A 64 -1.16 14.55 4.90
C PRO A 64 -2.59 14.61 4.34
N LEU A 65 -3.14 13.47 3.93
CA LEU A 65 -4.50 13.38 3.36
C LEU A 65 -5.59 13.35 4.43
N SER A 66 -5.26 12.97 5.66
CA SER A 66 -6.17 13.04 6.80
C SER A 66 -6.33 14.50 7.23
N GLY A 67 -7.55 15.02 7.27
CA GLY A 67 -7.91 16.40 7.59
C GLY A 67 -7.53 16.87 9.02
N GLY A 68 -6.29 16.60 9.44
CA GLY A 68 -5.71 17.03 10.71
C GLY A 68 -4.97 18.36 10.60
N THR A 69 -4.48 18.85 11.74
CA THR A 69 -3.65 20.07 11.86
C THR A 69 -2.18 19.84 11.49
N GLU A 70 -1.86 18.70 10.88
CA GLU A 70 -0.49 18.34 10.53
C GLU A 70 0.04 19.23 9.41
N GLN A 71 1.26 19.73 9.59
CA GLN A 71 1.91 20.58 8.60
C GLN A 71 2.46 19.76 7.43
N PRO A 72 2.47 20.31 6.22
CA PRO A 72 3.16 19.70 5.09
C PRO A 72 4.65 19.47 5.38
N ILE A 73 5.19 18.36 4.90
CA ILE A 73 6.61 18.05 4.97
C ILE A 73 7.25 18.54 3.68
N TYR A 74 8.04 19.61 3.75
CA TYR A 74 8.75 20.13 2.59
C TYR A 74 9.93 19.22 2.25
N MET A 75 10.09 18.91 0.95
CA MET A 75 11.19 18.08 0.46
C MET A 75 12.39 18.97 0.08
N GLU A 76 13.57 18.49 0.37
CA GLU A 76 14.80 19.18 -0.05
C GLU A 76 15.02 18.97 -1.55
N THR A 77 15.00 20.06 -2.32
CA THR A 77 15.22 20.04 -3.76
C THR A 77 16.72 19.83 -4.05
N ARG A 78 17.04 18.87 -4.92
CA ARG A 78 18.37 18.58 -5.41
C ARG A 78 18.63 19.16 -6.80
N GLU A 79 17.65 18.99 -7.69
CA GLU A 79 17.73 19.45 -9.07
C GLU A 79 16.35 19.84 -9.57
N VAL A 80 16.28 20.87 -10.40
CA VAL A 80 15.08 21.27 -11.15
C VAL A 80 15.44 21.41 -12.62
N GLN A 81 14.73 20.68 -13.47
CA GLN A 81 14.74 20.82 -14.92
C GLN A 81 13.29 21.04 -15.39
N SER A 82 13.09 21.51 -16.61
CA SER A 82 11.74 21.78 -17.13
C SER A 82 10.88 20.53 -17.25
N ASP A 83 11.48 19.35 -17.30
CA ASP A 83 10.84 18.04 -17.50
C ASP A 83 10.87 17.15 -16.25
N HIS A 84 11.60 17.53 -15.21
CA HIS A 84 11.64 16.79 -13.94
C HIS A 84 12.13 17.64 -12.77
N ILE A 85 11.84 17.16 -11.57
CA ILE A 85 12.40 17.67 -10.31
C ILE A 85 12.89 16.50 -9.44
N THR A 86 14.14 16.59 -8.98
CA THR A 86 14.74 15.62 -8.07
C THR A 86 14.77 16.19 -6.65
N VAL A 87 14.26 15.43 -5.70
CA VAL A 87 14.15 15.82 -4.29
C VAL A 87 14.62 14.70 -3.38
N LEU A 88 15.02 15.04 -2.16
CA LEU A 88 15.23 14.08 -1.09
C LEU A 88 13.87 13.72 -0.49
N TYR A 89 13.45 12.44 -0.60
CA TYR A 89 12.23 11.97 0.04
C TYR A 89 12.41 11.91 1.56
N PRO A 90 11.58 12.60 2.37
CA PRO A 90 11.86 12.75 3.78
C PRO A 90 11.78 11.41 4.54
N SER A 91 12.78 11.14 5.40
CA SER A 91 12.76 9.98 6.30
C SER A 91 11.61 10.03 7.32
N THR A 92 11.01 11.20 7.51
CA THR A 92 9.85 11.41 8.38
C THR A 92 8.52 11.16 7.69
N ALA A 93 8.52 10.86 6.38
CA ALA A 93 7.31 10.57 5.60
C ALA A 93 6.85 9.12 5.81
N THR A 94 6.38 8.81 7.00
CA THR A 94 6.05 7.44 7.45
C THR A 94 4.60 7.05 7.28
N LYS A 95 3.75 7.92 6.66
CA LYS A 95 2.36 7.58 6.39
C LYS A 95 2.22 6.84 5.07
N ASP A 96 1.16 6.07 4.97
CA ASP A 96 0.85 5.26 3.79
C ASP A 96 0.53 6.10 2.54
N SER A 97 0.07 7.33 2.73
CA SER A 97 -0.35 8.21 1.63
C SER A 97 -0.14 9.67 1.95
N TYR A 98 0.32 10.40 0.95
CA TYR A 98 0.47 11.85 0.97
C TYR A 98 -0.04 12.50 -0.32
N GLY A 99 -0.64 13.67 -0.22
CA GLY A 99 -0.79 14.55 -1.37
C GLY A 99 0.57 15.13 -1.75
N LEU A 100 1.02 14.93 -3.00
CA LEU A 100 2.19 15.63 -3.53
C LEU A 100 1.77 17.04 -3.94
N VAL A 101 2.34 18.04 -3.32
CA VAL A 101 2.01 19.45 -3.53
C VAL A 101 3.20 20.17 -4.12
N LEU A 102 2.98 20.85 -5.25
CA LEU A 102 3.89 21.84 -5.80
C LEU A 102 3.64 23.19 -5.15
N VAL A 103 4.71 23.82 -4.69
CA VAL A 103 4.71 25.17 -4.13
C VAL A 103 5.56 26.05 -5.01
N ARG A 104 5.00 27.15 -5.53
CA ARG A 104 5.66 28.14 -6.36
C ARG A 104 5.26 29.54 -5.88
N GLY A 105 6.19 30.22 -5.21
CA GLY A 105 5.90 31.49 -4.53
C GLY A 105 4.80 31.31 -3.47
N SER A 106 3.75 32.08 -3.55
CA SER A 106 2.57 31.97 -2.65
C SER A 106 1.51 30.96 -3.12
N LYS A 107 1.70 30.34 -4.29
CA LYS A 107 0.73 29.42 -4.89
C LYS A 107 1.06 27.97 -4.59
N MET A 108 0.03 27.17 -4.44
CA MET A 108 0.13 25.73 -4.19
C MET A 108 -0.81 24.97 -5.12
N ARG A 109 -0.35 23.83 -5.61
CA ARG A 109 -1.15 22.90 -6.42
C ARG A 109 -0.85 21.47 -6.03
N THR A 110 -1.88 20.67 -5.78
CA THR A 110 -1.74 19.22 -5.65
C THR A 110 -1.48 18.60 -7.02
N LEU A 111 -0.37 17.89 -7.16
CA LEU A 111 0.01 17.17 -8.37
C LEU A 111 -0.60 15.77 -8.43
N GLY A 112 -0.87 15.18 -7.28
CA GLY A 112 -1.48 13.86 -7.16
C GLY A 112 -1.30 13.28 -5.76
N VAL A 113 -1.63 12.00 -5.60
CA VAL A 113 -1.46 11.27 -4.35
C VAL A 113 -0.34 10.26 -4.50
N ILE A 114 0.66 10.33 -3.64
CA ILE A 114 1.70 9.32 -3.50
C ILE A 114 1.21 8.29 -2.48
N ASN A 115 1.12 7.03 -2.90
CA ASN A 115 0.89 5.89 -2.04
C ASN A 115 2.18 5.09 -1.95
N SER A 116 2.62 4.75 -0.74
CA SER A 116 3.71 3.82 -0.58
C SER A 116 3.28 2.40 -0.96
N THR A 117 4.23 1.58 -1.38
CA THR A 117 3.99 0.16 -1.66
C THR A 117 4.60 -0.70 -0.54
N VAL A 118 3.95 -1.85 -0.25
CA VAL A 118 4.33 -2.71 0.89
C VAL A 118 4.83 -4.08 0.46
N GLY A 119 4.61 -4.48 -0.78
CA GLY A 119 5.01 -5.78 -1.29
C GLY A 119 4.58 -5.99 -2.72
N VAL A 120 4.68 -7.21 -3.18
CA VAL A 120 4.29 -7.64 -4.52
C VAL A 120 3.24 -8.74 -4.45
N MET A 121 2.45 -8.86 -5.50
CA MET A 121 1.54 -9.99 -5.73
C MET A 121 1.84 -10.53 -7.12
N PRO A 122 2.64 -11.59 -7.23
CA PRO A 122 3.10 -12.09 -8.54
C PRO A 122 2.00 -12.78 -9.35
N ASP A 123 0.99 -13.38 -8.70
CA ASP A 123 -0.09 -14.07 -9.41
C ASP A 123 -1.05 -13.05 -10.07
N GLU A 124 -1.05 -13.04 -11.41
CA GLU A 124 -1.85 -12.11 -12.20
C GLU A 124 -3.36 -12.33 -12.00
N ASN A 125 -3.80 -13.57 -11.85
CA ASN A 125 -5.21 -13.89 -11.68
C ASN A 125 -5.72 -13.41 -10.33
N LEU A 126 -4.89 -13.52 -9.28
CA LEU A 126 -5.21 -12.97 -7.96
C LEU A 126 -5.25 -11.44 -8.01
N ARG A 127 -4.26 -10.79 -8.66
CA ARG A 127 -4.27 -9.33 -8.86
C ARG A 127 -5.54 -8.87 -9.59
N ASN A 128 -5.92 -9.56 -10.67
CA ASN A 128 -7.11 -9.22 -11.44
C ASN A 128 -8.40 -9.37 -10.60
N ALA A 129 -8.50 -10.42 -9.79
CA ALA A 129 -9.63 -10.62 -8.89
C ALA A 129 -9.75 -9.50 -7.84
N LEU A 130 -8.64 -9.07 -7.26
CA LEU A 130 -8.62 -7.98 -6.27
C LEU A 130 -8.74 -6.60 -6.91
N SER A 131 -8.15 -6.36 -8.09
CA SER A 131 -8.31 -5.10 -8.84
C SER A 131 -9.75 -4.84 -9.26
N ALA A 132 -10.53 -5.89 -9.52
CA ALA A 132 -11.95 -5.77 -9.81
C ALA A 132 -12.75 -5.22 -8.61
N LEU A 133 -12.29 -5.48 -7.39
CA LEU A 133 -12.89 -4.98 -6.16
C LEU A 133 -12.29 -3.63 -5.74
N PHE A 134 -11.00 -3.43 -5.98
CA PHE A 134 -10.20 -2.28 -5.53
C PHE A 134 -9.28 -1.81 -6.66
N PRO A 135 -9.77 -1.00 -7.62
CA PRO A 135 -9.04 -0.64 -8.85
C PRO A 135 -7.67 0.00 -8.62
N ASP A 136 -7.52 0.78 -7.54
CA ASP A 136 -6.32 1.58 -7.27
C ASP A 136 -5.35 0.91 -6.28
N ILE A 137 -5.57 -0.39 -5.96
CA ILE A 137 -4.79 -1.08 -4.95
C ILE A 137 -3.43 -1.57 -5.47
N PHE A 138 -3.28 -1.67 -6.79
CA PHE A 138 -2.06 -2.15 -7.42
C PHE A 138 -1.44 -1.13 -8.37
N LYS A 139 -0.11 -1.15 -8.43
CA LYS A 139 0.69 -0.49 -9.46
C LYS A 139 1.60 -1.54 -10.11
N GLY A 140 1.16 -2.12 -11.23
CA GLY A 140 1.75 -3.34 -11.75
C GLY A 140 1.58 -4.50 -10.76
N GLU A 141 2.67 -5.11 -10.32
CA GLU A 141 2.66 -6.17 -9.30
C GLU A 141 2.75 -5.64 -7.87
N LYS A 142 3.08 -4.35 -7.69
CA LYS A 142 3.25 -3.74 -6.38
C LYS A 142 1.91 -3.44 -5.72
N ILE A 143 1.83 -3.74 -4.43
CA ILE A 143 0.65 -3.54 -3.59
C ILE A 143 0.77 -2.18 -2.89
N SER A 144 -0.28 -1.36 -2.98
CA SER A 144 -0.37 -0.13 -2.21
C SER A 144 -0.45 -0.42 -0.72
N SER A 145 0.22 0.38 0.10
CA SER A 145 0.13 0.31 1.57
C SER A 145 -1.29 0.50 2.10
N SER A 146 -2.19 1.04 1.29
CA SER A 146 -3.62 1.14 1.61
C SER A 146 -4.35 -0.21 1.63
N ALA A 147 -3.74 -1.30 1.13
CA ALA A 147 -4.32 -2.65 1.14
C ALA A 147 -4.79 -3.10 2.53
N LYS A 148 -4.06 -2.71 3.58
CA LYS A 148 -4.42 -3.04 4.97
C LYS A 148 -5.74 -2.40 5.46
N TYR A 149 -6.21 -1.35 4.78
CA TYR A 149 -7.44 -0.63 5.17
C TYR A 149 -8.65 -1.03 4.34
N VAL A 150 -8.48 -1.74 3.22
CA VAL A 150 -9.64 -2.17 2.42
C VAL A 150 -10.49 -3.13 3.23
N THR A 151 -11.80 -3.03 3.05
CA THR A 151 -12.77 -3.87 3.75
C THR A 151 -13.50 -4.78 2.77
N PHE A 152 -13.74 -5.99 3.20
CA PHE A 152 -14.54 -6.98 2.47
C PHE A 152 -15.91 -7.10 3.12
N THR A 153 -16.96 -7.31 2.32
CA THR A 153 -18.29 -7.53 2.86
C THR A 153 -18.27 -8.73 3.82
N ASP A 154 -18.67 -8.53 5.06
CA ASP A 154 -18.62 -9.52 6.15
C ASP A 154 -17.22 -10.16 6.34
N GLY A 155 -16.16 -9.45 5.94
CA GLY A 155 -14.79 -9.95 5.96
C GLY A 155 -14.51 -11.08 4.96
N THR A 156 -15.37 -11.28 3.95
CA THR A 156 -15.33 -12.40 3.02
C THR A 156 -14.61 -12.03 1.72
N LEU A 157 -13.54 -12.75 1.39
CA LEU A 157 -12.93 -12.78 0.08
C LEU A 157 -13.25 -14.10 -0.61
N ASN A 158 -13.95 -14.03 -1.74
CA ASN A 158 -14.20 -15.18 -2.61
C ASN A 158 -13.41 -15.03 -3.92
N ILE A 159 -12.45 -15.92 -4.09
CA ILE A 159 -11.56 -16.00 -5.27
C ILE A 159 -11.62 -17.38 -5.93
N SER A 160 -12.74 -18.09 -5.78
CA SER A 160 -12.93 -19.41 -6.40
C SER A 160 -12.95 -19.33 -7.91
N ASP A 161 -12.53 -20.43 -8.58
CA ASP A 161 -12.61 -20.60 -10.04
C ASP A 161 -11.87 -19.51 -10.84
N LYS A 162 -10.67 -19.11 -10.37
CA LYS A 162 -9.88 -18.02 -10.96
C LYS A 162 -8.56 -18.48 -11.59
N ASN A 163 -8.23 -19.78 -11.54
CA ASN A 163 -6.92 -20.31 -11.97
C ASN A 163 -5.73 -19.66 -11.21
N ILE A 164 -5.92 -19.36 -9.93
CA ILE A 164 -4.90 -18.80 -9.07
C ILE A 164 -3.96 -19.93 -8.64
N THR A 165 -2.66 -19.65 -8.64
CA THR A 165 -1.61 -20.59 -8.25
C THR A 165 -0.84 -20.16 -7.00
N SER A 166 -0.85 -18.86 -6.68
CA SER A 166 -0.20 -18.31 -5.50
C SER A 166 -1.09 -17.28 -4.80
N LEU A 167 -1.05 -17.29 -3.47
CA LEU A 167 -1.68 -16.27 -2.61
C LEU A 167 -0.65 -15.31 -2.01
N GLU A 168 0.61 -15.32 -2.50
CA GLU A 168 1.63 -14.35 -2.10
C GLU A 168 1.12 -12.91 -2.31
N GLY A 169 1.31 -12.06 -1.31
CA GLY A 169 0.80 -10.69 -1.28
C GLY A 169 -0.56 -10.54 -0.60
N LEU A 170 -1.30 -11.64 -0.37
CA LEU A 170 -2.60 -11.57 0.31
C LEU A 170 -2.48 -11.22 1.81
N GLU A 171 -1.31 -11.43 2.40
CA GLU A 171 -0.98 -11.07 3.78
C GLU A 171 -1.14 -9.58 4.06
N TYR A 172 -0.96 -8.72 3.06
CA TYR A 172 -1.12 -7.26 3.20
C TYR A 172 -2.58 -6.80 3.31
N PHE A 173 -3.55 -7.67 3.04
CA PHE A 173 -4.99 -7.37 3.15
C PHE A 173 -5.53 -7.79 4.53
N SER A 174 -5.32 -6.97 5.53
CA SER A 174 -5.51 -7.32 6.96
C SER A 174 -6.94 -7.64 7.38
N ASN A 175 -7.97 -7.29 6.59
CA ASN A 175 -9.37 -7.39 6.96
C ASN A 175 -10.09 -8.64 6.42
N ILE A 176 -9.35 -9.60 5.84
CA ILE A 176 -9.90 -10.88 5.43
C ILE A 176 -10.12 -11.73 6.70
N ARG A 177 -11.36 -12.23 6.88
CA ARG A 177 -11.77 -13.12 7.96
C ARG A 177 -12.30 -14.45 7.45
N LYS A 178 -12.83 -14.45 6.22
CA LYS A 178 -13.33 -15.61 5.53
C LYS A 178 -12.70 -15.67 4.16
N LEU A 179 -12.03 -16.78 3.86
CA LEU A 179 -11.39 -17.01 2.57
C LEU A 179 -12.07 -18.19 1.89
N ILE A 180 -12.57 -17.97 0.67
CA ILE A 180 -13.13 -18.98 -0.21
C ILE A 180 -12.29 -19.01 -1.48
N CYS A 181 -11.50 -20.06 -1.68
CA CYS A 181 -10.55 -20.18 -2.79
C CYS A 181 -10.66 -21.50 -3.56
N ASN A 182 -11.86 -22.05 -3.66
CA ASN A 182 -12.13 -23.33 -4.31
C ASN A 182 -11.70 -23.37 -5.77
N ASN A 183 -11.37 -24.56 -6.26
CA ASN A 183 -11.06 -24.82 -7.68
C ASN A 183 -9.93 -23.93 -8.21
N ASN A 184 -8.85 -23.83 -7.44
CA ASN A 184 -7.59 -23.16 -7.81
C ASN A 184 -6.42 -24.11 -7.56
N ASP A 185 -5.31 -23.98 -8.28
CA ASP A 185 -4.10 -24.82 -8.04
C ASP A 185 -3.14 -24.15 -7.03
N ILE A 186 -3.69 -23.65 -5.92
CA ILE A 186 -2.96 -23.00 -4.83
C ILE A 186 -2.24 -24.09 -4.05
N SER A 187 -0.90 -23.97 -3.91
CA SER A 187 -0.07 -24.94 -3.20
C SER A 187 0.09 -24.64 -1.70
N GLU A 188 -0.04 -23.37 -1.31
CA GLU A 188 0.07 -22.92 0.08
C GLU A 188 -0.75 -21.65 0.33
N ILE A 189 -1.06 -21.40 1.59
CA ILE A 189 -1.72 -20.16 2.04
C ILE A 189 -0.79 -19.49 3.06
N PRO A 190 -0.46 -18.19 2.91
CA PRO A 190 0.43 -17.47 3.84
C PRO A 190 -0.05 -17.61 5.30
N ALA A 191 0.88 -17.86 6.22
CA ALA A 191 0.58 -18.06 7.64
C ALA A 191 -0.11 -16.83 8.26
N GLU A 192 0.28 -15.63 7.84
CA GLU A 192 -0.34 -14.35 8.26
C GLU A 192 -1.81 -14.26 7.86
N VAL A 193 -2.18 -14.86 6.73
CA VAL A 193 -3.60 -14.94 6.30
C VAL A 193 -4.32 -15.95 7.17
N LEU A 194 -3.77 -17.16 7.31
CA LEU A 194 -4.37 -18.26 8.07
C LEU A 194 -4.62 -17.89 9.52
N SER A 195 -3.67 -17.18 10.17
CA SER A 195 -3.74 -16.84 11.61
C SER A 195 -4.95 -15.97 11.99
N ARG A 196 -5.53 -15.24 11.04
CA ARG A 196 -6.64 -14.30 11.27
C ARG A 196 -7.99 -14.77 10.72
N LEU A 197 -8.02 -15.91 10.01
CA LEU A 197 -9.29 -16.43 9.47
C LEU A 197 -10.20 -16.98 10.56
N SER A 198 -11.50 -16.73 10.41
CA SER A 198 -12.56 -17.44 11.11
C SER A 198 -13.12 -18.60 10.28
N GLU A 199 -13.09 -18.49 8.97
CA GLU A 199 -13.57 -19.51 8.04
C GLU A 199 -12.60 -19.67 6.85
N LEU A 200 -12.26 -20.90 6.50
CA LEU A 200 -11.50 -21.26 5.32
C LEU A 200 -12.25 -22.31 4.51
N THR A 201 -12.47 -22.03 3.22
CA THR A 201 -13.00 -22.97 2.25
C THR A 201 -12.04 -23.04 1.06
N ALA A 202 -11.31 -24.16 0.95
CA ALA A 202 -10.25 -24.40 -0.03
C ALA A 202 -10.43 -25.78 -0.67
N GLN A 203 -11.61 -26.02 -1.26
CA GLN A 203 -11.95 -27.28 -1.91
C GLN A 203 -11.29 -27.40 -3.27
N ASN A 204 -10.87 -28.60 -3.64
CA ASN A 204 -10.24 -28.89 -4.93
C ASN A 204 -9.05 -27.95 -5.22
N THR A 205 -8.17 -27.78 -4.25
CA THR A 205 -6.95 -26.96 -4.39
C THR A 205 -5.71 -27.82 -4.58
N GLY A 206 -4.58 -27.17 -4.92
CA GLY A 206 -3.28 -27.80 -5.01
C GLY A 206 -2.53 -27.90 -3.69
N LEU A 207 -3.16 -27.60 -2.54
CA LEU A 207 -2.52 -27.59 -1.22
C LEU A 207 -1.84 -28.92 -0.93
N THR A 208 -0.57 -28.82 -0.50
CA THR A 208 0.23 -29.98 -0.07
C THR A 208 0.36 -30.06 1.44
N LYS A 209 0.38 -28.92 2.10
CA LYS A 209 0.42 -28.78 3.56
C LYS A 209 -0.50 -27.63 3.97
N LEU A 210 -1.16 -27.78 5.12
CA LEU A 210 -1.93 -26.70 5.73
C LEU A 210 -1.53 -26.59 7.20
N GLU A 211 -0.77 -25.56 7.52
CA GLU A 211 -0.39 -25.20 8.89
C GLU A 211 -1.19 -23.96 9.28
N LEU A 212 -2.31 -24.18 9.98
CA LEU A 212 -3.31 -23.13 10.24
C LEU A 212 -2.88 -22.09 11.26
N ALA A 213 -1.84 -22.39 12.03
CA ALA A 213 -1.29 -21.49 13.04
C ALA A 213 0.12 -21.90 13.42
N THR A 214 0.92 -20.94 13.87
CA THR A 214 2.25 -21.15 14.41
C THR A 214 2.35 -20.61 15.84
N SER A 215 3.46 -20.90 16.54
CA SER A 215 3.71 -20.32 17.88
C SER A 215 3.76 -18.79 17.87
N GLU A 216 4.22 -18.21 16.77
CA GLU A 216 4.33 -16.76 16.59
C GLU A 216 3.02 -16.13 16.10
N GLN A 217 2.22 -16.93 15.38
CA GLN A 217 0.95 -16.52 14.78
C GLN A 217 -0.16 -17.53 15.10
N PRO A 218 -0.62 -17.60 16.35
CA PRO A 218 -1.69 -18.50 16.76
C PRO A 218 -3.02 -18.07 16.16
N ASN A 219 -3.83 -19.02 15.70
CA ASN A 219 -5.20 -18.74 15.30
C ASN A 219 -6.17 -19.00 16.46
N THR A 220 -6.85 -17.95 16.90
CA THR A 220 -7.85 -18.00 17.98
C THR A 220 -9.28 -17.84 17.49
N THR A 221 -9.49 -17.72 16.19
CA THR A 221 -10.78 -17.34 15.59
C THR A 221 -11.38 -18.40 14.66
N LEU A 222 -10.59 -19.35 14.16
CA LEU A 222 -11.03 -20.35 13.19
C LEU A 222 -12.13 -21.25 13.78
N VAL A 223 -13.29 -21.27 13.13
CA VAL A 223 -14.46 -22.07 13.52
C VAL A 223 -14.99 -22.95 12.39
N SER A 224 -14.52 -22.74 11.15
CA SER A 224 -14.93 -23.52 9.99
C SER A 224 -13.76 -23.77 9.06
N LEU A 225 -13.58 -25.02 8.66
CA LEU A 225 -12.54 -25.45 7.71
C LEU A 225 -13.15 -26.46 6.73
N ASN A 226 -13.09 -26.16 5.43
CA ASN A 226 -13.48 -27.08 4.37
C ASN A 226 -12.35 -27.15 3.32
N ILE A 227 -11.77 -28.34 3.19
CA ILE A 227 -10.63 -28.64 2.30
C ILE A 227 -10.91 -29.88 1.43
N ASP A 228 -12.19 -30.22 1.22
CA ASP A 228 -12.60 -31.39 0.47
C ASP A 228 -12.02 -31.38 -0.96
N GLY A 229 -11.67 -32.54 -1.46
CA GLY A 229 -11.15 -32.70 -2.82
C GLY A 229 -9.73 -32.17 -3.04
N SER A 230 -9.06 -31.66 -2.02
CA SER A 230 -7.63 -31.25 -2.10
C SER A 230 -6.73 -32.50 -1.97
N THR A 231 -6.68 -33.28 -3.04
CA THR A 231 -6.07 -34.63 -3.05
C THR A 231 -4.56 -34.68 -2.93
N LYS A 232 -3.87 -33.53 -3.07
CA LYS A 232 -2.41 -33.39 -2.87
C LYS A 232 -2.05 -33.13 -1.40
N LEU A 233 -3.04 -32.94 -0.52
CA LEU A 233 -2.82 -32.56 0.87
C LEU A 233 -2.28 -33.75 1.68
N GLU A 234 -1.06 -33.60 2.20
CA GLU A 234 -0.36 -34.60 2.98
C GLU A 234 -0.52 -34.42 4.48
N SER A 235 -0.68 -33.18 4.94
CA SER A 235 -0.78 -32.88 6.37
C SER A 235 -1.59 -31.61 6.65
N VAL A 236 -2.34 -31.64 7.77
CA VAL A 236 -3.01 -30.49 8.38
C VAL A 236 -2.54 -30.37 9.82
N ASP A 237 -1.98 -29.23 10.18
CA ASP A 237 -1.54 -28.93 11.55
C ASP A 237 -2.48 -27.91 12.19
N LEU A 238 -3.08 -28.30 13.32
CA LEU A 238 -4.01 -27.51 14.12
C LEU A 238 -3.44 -27.15 15.49
N TYR A 239 -2.14 -27.37 15.74
CA TYR A 239 -1.56 -27.35 17.09
C TYR A 239 -1.75 -26.00 17.81
N TYR A 240 -1.63 -24.89 17.10
CA TYR A 240 -1.83 -23.55 17.64
C TYR A 240 -3.20 -22.94 17.33
N CYS A 241 -4.17 -23.78 16.93
CA CYS A 241 -5.57 -23.37 16.73
C CYS A 241 -6.37 -23.55 18.02
N TYR A 242 -6.48 -22.50 18.83
CA TYR A 242 -7.12 -22.59 20.15
C TYR A 242 -8.64 -22.76 20.14
N ASN A 243 -9.30 -22.60 19.01
CA ASN A 243 -10.74 -22.87 18.82
C ASN A 243 -11.03 -24.17 18.08
N SER A 244 -10.03 -25.05 17.91
CA SER A 244 -10.17 -26.29 17.13
C SER A 244 -11.28 -27.23 17.66
N GLU A 245 -11.61 -27.15 18.94
CA GLU A 245 -12.76 -27.88 19.53
C GLU A 245 -14.12 -27.47 18.95
N LYS A 246 -14.20 -26.27 18.35
CA LYS A 246 -15.41 -25.74 17.71
C LYS A 246 -15.40 -25.90 16.20
N LEU A 247 -14.30 -26.44 15.62
CA LEU A 247 -14.25 -26.72 14.20
C LEU A 247 -15.34 -27.73 13.85
N SER A 248 -16.28 -27.29 13.02
CA SER A 248 -17.19 -28.23 12.35
C SER A 248 -16.34 -29.01 11.36
N ALA A 249 -16.04 -30.26 11.68
CA ALA A 249 -15.44 -31.17 10.72
C ALA A 249 -16.48 -31.35 9.59
N LEU A 250 -16.15 -30.81 8.43
CA LEU A 250 -16.89 -31.07 7.21
C LEU A 250 -16.39 -32.41 6.67
N ASN A 251 -17.31 -33.35 6.56
CA ASN A 251 -17.10 -34.67 5.97
C ASN A 251 -16.90 -34.51 4.46
#